data_bd2738eecfe719f273f6e47c49d6a92b
#
_entry.id   bd2738eecfe719f273f6e47c49d6a92b
#
_cell.length_a   1.000
_cell.length_b   1.000
_cell.length_c   1.000
_cell.angle_alpha   90.00
_cell.angle_beta   90.00
_cell.angle_gamma   90.00
#
_symmetry.space_group_name_H-M   'P 1'
#
loop_
_entity.id
_entity.type
_entity.pdbx_description
1 polymer ?
#
loop_
_entity_poly.entity_id
_entity_poly.type
_entity_poly.pdbx_seq_one_letter_code
_entity_poly.pdbx_strand_id
1 'polypeptide(L)'
;REFRAALPHARCDLVQGAHAILMERLRAGDVDLALTSPAPDDVGVEIELLDEDPLYLVVPAGHRFADRTSVDLAEAADEPFIGFLPGYGLRAALDRHARRAGFRPRMVFEGGDGEIVRGLVSAGLGVALLPAAAHPTHDDIVEVPVPGAFRAIALVTAAGRTLSPPAAALRQIVRAHYRAG
;
A
#
# COMPACT_ATOMS: atom_id res chain seq x y z
N ARG A 1 -14.79 -7.52 11.41
CA ARG A 1 -15.72 -8.50 12.06
C ARG A 1 -15.40 -8.66 13.53
N GLU A 2 -14.14 -8.94 13.89
CA GLU A 2 -13.67 -9.16 15.27
C GLU A 2 -13.89 -7.94 16.18
N PHE A 3 -13.58 -6.73 15.71
CA PHE A 3 -13.79 -5.48 16.46
C PHE A 3 -15.26 -5.30 16.87
N ARG A 4 -16.19 -5.54 15.94
CA ARG A 4 -17.63 -5.46 16.27
C ARG A 4 -18.09 -6.53 17.25
N ALA A 5 -17.50 -7.72 17.21
CA ALA A 5 -17.80 -8.78 18.15
C ALA A 5 -17.26 -8.44 19.56
N ALA A 6 -16.06 -7.88 19.64
CA ALA A 6 -15.44 -7.48 20.90
C ALA A 6 -16.07 -6.22 21.51
N LEU A 7 -16.49 -5.27 20.68
CA LEU A 7 -16.98 -3.95 21.10
C LEU A 7 -18.24 -3.55 20.27
N PRO A 8 -19.41 -4.17 20.54
CA PRO A 8 -20.61 -4.00 19.72
C PRO A 8 -21.18 -2.57 19.73
N HIS A 9 -20.87 -1.79 20.75
CA HIS A 9 -21.35 -0.39 20.89
C HIS A 9 -20.31 0.66 20.48
N ALA A 10 -19.09 0.24 20.10
CA ALA A 10 -18.07 1.19 19.64
C ALA A 10 -18.33 1.63 18.20
N ARG A 11 -18.17 2.91 17.94
CA ARG A 11 -18.15 3.45 16.56
C ARG A 11 -16.73 3.37 16.02
N CYS A 12 -16.61 3.05 14.74
CA CYS A 12 -15.36 3.07 14.01
C CYS A 12 -15.58 3.82 12.70
N ASP A 13 -14.89 4.94 12.55
CA ASP A 13 -14.90 5.74 11.35
C ASP A 13 -13.60 5.46 10.58
N LEU A 14 -13.72 5.15 9.29
CA LEU A 14 -12.58 4.87 8.41
C LEU A 14 -12.29 6.11 7.56
N VAL A 15 -11.04 6.56 7.61
CA VAL A 15 -10.52 7.64 6.78
C VAL A 15 -9.44 7.08 5.87
N GLN A 16 -9.54 7.35 4.58
CA GLN A 16 -8.53 7.00 3.58
C GLN A 16 -7.93 8.26 2.97
N GLY A 17 -6.62 8.26 2.68
CA GLY A 17 -5.96 9.42 2.09
C GLY A 17 -4.46 9.25 1.95
N ALA A 18 -3.81 10.28 1.43
CA ALA A 18 -2.36 10.35 1.34
C ALA A 18 -1.71 10.32 2.74
N HIS A 19 -0.50 9.77 2.82
CA HIS A 19 0.23 9.59 4.08
C HIS A 19 0.32 10.89 4.91
N ALA A 20 0.68 12.00 4.30
CA ALA A 20 0.81 13.28 4.99
C ALA A 20 -0.50 13.74 5.68
N ILE A 21 -1.65 13.56 5.01
CA ILE A 21 -2.97 13.89 5.53
C ILE A 21 -3.32 13.00 6.72
N LEU A 22 -3.02 11.69 6.63
CA LEU A 22 -3.25 10.75 7.72
C LEU A 22 -2.39 11.10 8.95
N MET A 23 -1.13 11.47 8.74
CA MET A 23 -0.23 11.87 9.84
C MET A 23 -0.65 13.20 10.48
N GLU A 24 -1.13 14.17 9.72
CA GLU A 24 -1.70 15.41 10.24
C GLU A 24 -2.90 15.13 11.13
N ARG A 25 -3.88 14.37 10.66
CA ARG A 25 -5.08 13.98 11.41
C ARG A 25 -4.75 13.17 12.66
N LEU A 26 -3.75 12.28 12.58
CA LEU A 26 -3.30 11.50 13.71
C LEU A 26 -2.70 12.40 14.82
N ARG A 27 -1.86 13.37 14.44
CA ARG A 27 -1.29 14.36 15.37
C ARG A 27 -2.34 15.29 15.97
N ALA A 28 -3.32 15.72 15.18
CA ALA A 28 -4.47 16.51 15.64
C ALA A 28 -5.39 15.71 16.57
N GLY A 29 -5.38 14.38 16.46
CA GLY A 29 -6.25 13.51 17.23
C GLY A 29 -7.63 13.29 16.64
N ASP A 30 -7.79 13.61 15.37
CA ASP A 30 -8.99 13.30 14.59
C ASP A 30 -9.05 11.82 14.24
N VAL A 31 -7.89 11.11 14.29
CA VAL A 31 -7.73 9.69 14.06
C VAL A 31 -6.90 9.09 15.20
N ASP A 32 -7.33 7.94 15.73
CA ASP A 32 -6.64 7.26 16.83
C ASP A 32 -5.46 6.42 16.34
N LEU A 33 -5.61 5.76 15.18
CA LEU A 33 -4.66 4.80 14.61
C LEU A 33 -4.59 5.02 13.09
N ALA A 34 -3.42 4.80 12.50
CA ALA A 34 -3.28 4.76 11.06
C ALA A 34 -2.53 3.48 10.63
N LEU A 35 -3.00 2.84 9.54
CA LEU A 35 -2.28 1.80 8.81
C LEU A 35 -1.72 2.44 7.54
N THR A 36 -0.39 2.43 7.39
CA THR A 36 0.26 3.12 6.28
C THR A 36 1.65 2.54 6.00
N SER A 37 2.24 2.92 4.88
CA SER A 37 3.68 2.78 4.66
C SER A 37 4.37 4.00 5.25
N PRO A 38 5.19 3.84 6.31
CA PRO A 38 5.78 4.98 7.01
C PRO A 38 6.83 5.67 6.14
N ALA A 39 6.92 6.99 6.29
CA ALA A 39 8.09 7.75 5.85
C ALA A 39 9.16 7.73 6.96
N PRO A 40 10.46 7.71 6.61
CA PRO A 40 11.55 7.64 7.58
C PRO A 40 11.58 8.79 8.61
N ASP A 41 11.06 9.96 8.25
CA ASP A 41 11.15 11.21 9.01
C ASP A 41 9.84 11.64 9.67
N ASP A 42 8.94 10.70 9.96
CA ASP A 42 7.69 11.00 10.65
C ASP A 42 7.93 11.38 12.11
N VAL A 43 7.84 12.67 12.41
CA VAL A 43 8.01 13.22 13.76
C VAL A 43 6.68 13.26 14.50
N GLY A 44 6.71 13.01 15.83
CA GLY A 44 5.53 13.11 16.69
C GLY A 44 4.57 11.92 16.59
N VAL A 45 5.05 10.79 16.05
CA VAL A 45 4.30 9.53 15.98
C VAL A 45 5.16 8.35 16.44
N GLU A 46 4.50 7.30 16.89
CA GLU A 46 5.09 5.99 17.17
C GLU A 46 4.75 5.05 16.03
N ILE A 47 5.76 4.43 15.44
CA ILE A 47 5.63 3.56 14.29
C ILE A 47 5.94 2.12 14.70
N GLU A 48 5.00 1.24 14.48
CA GLU A 48 5.15 -0.20 14.68
C GLU A 48 5.06 -0.90 13.32
N LEU A 49 6.16 -1.49 12.87
CA LEU A 49 6.14 -2.32 11.67
C LEU A 49 5.35 -3.59 11.95
N LEU A 50 4.40 -3.89 11.07
CA LEU A 50 3.56 -5.08 11.15
C LEU A 50 3.99 -6.14 10.14
N ASP A 51 4.29 -5.73 8.91
CA ASP A 51 4.57 -6.66 7.81
C ASP A 51 5.31 -5.97 6.65
N GLU A 52 5.84 -6.80 5.74
CA GLU A 52 6.36 -6.41 4.43
C GLU A 52 5.52 -7.10 3.35
N ASP A 53 4.71 -6.32 2.65
CA ASP A 53 3.80 -6.78 1.61
C ASP A 53 4.54 -6.82 0.26
N PRO A 54 4.76 -8.01 -0.35
CA PRO A 54 5.48 -8.13 -1.61
C PRO A 54 4.76 -7.41 -2.75
N LEU A 55 5.55 -6.86 -3.67
CA LEU A 55 5.03 -6.15 -4.84
C LEU A 55 5.27 -6.94 -6.11
N TYR A 56 4.31 -6.85 -7.01
CA TYR A 56 4.27 -7.49 -8.31
C TYR A 56 4.21 -6.44 -9.40
N LEU A 57 4.86 -6.71 -10.53
CA LEU A 57 4.62 -5.96 -11.74
C LEU A 57 3.31 -6.47 -12.36
N VAL A 58 2.28 -5.65 -12.32
CA VAL A 58 0.97 -5.95 -12.92
C VAL A 58 1.01 -5.50 -14.37
N VAL A 59 0.75 -6.44 -15.27
CA VAL A 59 0.85 -6.24 -16.72
C VAL A 59 -0.39 -6.80 -17.43
N PRO A 60 -0.74 -6.32 -18.62
CA PRO A 60 -1.76 -6.98 -19.46
C PRO A 60 -1.37 -8.42 -19.79
N ALA A 61 -2.33 -9.34 -19.95
CA ALA A 61 -2.07 -10.75 -20.24
C ALA A 61 -1.24 -11.00 -21.51
N GLY A 62 -1.31 -10.10 -22.51
CA GLY A 62 -0.47 -10.17 -23.72
C GLY A 62 0.89 -9.47 -23.64
N HIS A 63 1.27 -8.99 -22.45
CA HIS A 63 2.52 -8.25 -22.27
C HIS A 63 3.74 -9.19 -22.31
N ARG A 64 4.90 -8.69 -22.77
CA ARG A 64 6.18 -9.44 -22.86
C ARG A 64 6.66 -10.08 -21.53
N PHE A 65 6.16 -9.62 -20.41
CA PHE A 65 6.45 -10.17 -19.08
C PHE A 65 5.41 -11.16 -18.57
N ALA A 66 4.25 -11.31 -19.22
CA ALA A 66 3.13 -12.07 -18.67
C ALA A 66 3.45 -13.54 -18.38
N ASP A 67 4.29 -14.16 -19.22
CA ASP A 67 4.69 -15.56 -19.08
C ASP A 67 5.95 -15.75 -18.21
N ARG A 68 6.47 -14.69 -17.59
CA ARG A 68 7.68 -14.75 -16.76
C ARG A 68 7.35 -15.22 -15.35
N THR A 69 8.19 -16.04 -14.78
CA THR A 69 8.10 -16.46 -13.36
C THR A 69 8.50 -15.36 -12.39
N SER A 70 9.31 -14.41 -12.85
CA SER A 70 9.68 -13.18 -12.15
C SER A 70 10.30 -12.18 -13.15
N VAL A 71 10.38 -10.92 -12.75
CA VAL A 71 10.99 -9.83 -13.54
C VAL A 71 11.89 -9.00 -12.64
N ASP A 72 13.08 -8.62 -13.14
CA ASP A 72 13.84 -7.54 -12.53
C ASP A 72 13.18 -6.21 -12.91
N LEU A 73 12.92 -5.36 -11.92
CA LEU A 73 12.25 -4.09 -12.16
C LEU A 73 13.01 -3.18 -13.15
N ALA A 74 14.33 -3.33 -13.26
CA ALA A 74 15.15 -2.64 -14.24
C ALA A 74 14.76 -2.96 -15.69
N GLU A 75 14.25 -4.17 -15.97
CA GLU A 75 13.77 -4.56 -17.30
C GLU A 75 12.52 -3.78 -17.74
N ALA A 76 11.78 -3.22 -16.77
CA ALA A 76 10.57 -2.42 -17.01
C ALA A 76 10.85 -0.91 -17.13
N ALA A 77 12.12 -0.47 -17.18
CA ALA A 77 12.49 0.94 -17.15
C ALA A 77 11.86 1.78 -18.28
N ASP A 78 11.66 1.19 -19.44
CA ASP A 78 11.09 1.87 -20.62
C ASP A 78 9.55 1.76 -20.69
N GLU A 79 8.91 1.01 -19.80
CA GLU A 79 7.46 0.83 -19.80
C GLU A 79 6.72 2.11 -19.34
N PRO A 80 5.50 2.34 -19.85
CA PRO A 80 4.61 3.36 -19.30
C PRO A 80 4.05 2.87 -17.95
N PHE A 81 4.28 3.63 -16.87
CA PHE A 81 3.77 3.28 -15.55
C PHE A 81 2.44 3.95 -15.23
N ILE A 82 1.56 3.16 -14.66
CA ILE A 82 0.33 3.61 -14.01
C ILE A 82 0.54 3.42 -12.50
N GLY A 83 0.27 4.42 -11.70
CA GLY A 83 0.54 4.32 -10.27
C GLY A 83 -0.35 5.20 -9.42
N PHE A 84 0.00 5.29 -8.16
CA PHE A 84 -0.71 6.14 -7.22
C PHE A 84 -0.24 7.60 -7.33
N LEU A 85 -1.14 8.50 -6.92
CA LEU A 85 -0.83 9.92 -6.76
C LEU A 85 0.36 10.12 -5.80
N PRO A 86 1.14 11.19 -5.95
CA PRO A 86 2.16 11.57 -4.99
C PRO A 86 1.61 11.65 -3.55
N GLY A 87 2.41 11.20 -2.58
CA GLY A 87 2.02 11.16 -1.17
C GLY A 87 1.35 9.85 -0.73
N TYR A 88 1.01 8.95 -1.63
CA TYR A 88 0.57 7.60 -1.28
C TYR A 88 1.76 6.66 -1.05
N GLY A 89 1.62 5.71 -0.10
CA GLY A 89 2.68 4.76 0.22
C GLY A 89 3.12 3.87 -0.94
N LEU A 90 2.18 3.46 -1.80
CA LEU A 90 2.50 2.68 -3.01
C LEU A 90 3.26 3.50 -4.05
N ARG A 91 3.01 4.83 -4.15
CA ARG A 91 3.83 5.69 -5.00
C ARG A 91 5.25 5.80 -4.45
N ALA A 92 5.40 6.01 -3.16
CA ALA A 92 6.72 6.06 -2.52
C ALA A 92 7.48 4.73 -2.68
N ALA A 93 6.79 3.59 -2.61
CA ALA A 93 7.38 2.27 -2.86
C ALA A 93 7.87 2.13 -4.30
N LEU A 94 7.04 2.46 -5.30
CA LEU A 94 7.43 2.45 -6.71
C LEU A 94 8.68 3.32 -6.95
N ASP A 95 8.65 4.58 -6.51
CA ASP A 95 9.76 5.52 -6.69
C ASP A 95 11.06 5.03 -6.01
N ARG A 96 10.96 4.39 -4.86
CA ARG A 96 12.09 3.81 -4.13
C ARG A 96 12.70 2.62 -4.87
N HIS A 97 11.87 1.68 -5.32
CA HIS A 97 12.34 0.47 -6.01
C HIS A 97 12.88 0.80 -7.41
N ALA A 98 12.22 1.67 -8.17
CA ALA A 98 12.71 2.13 -9.46
C ALA A 98 14.06 2.85 -9.35
N ARG A 99 14.24 3.72 -8.33
CA ARG A 99 15.53 4.37 -8.07
C ARG A 99 16.63 3.37 -7.74
N ARG A 100 16.33 2.31 -6.97
CA ARG A 100 17.28 1.22 -6.70
C ARG A 100 17.62 0.42 -7.95
N ALA A 101 16.65 0.26 -8.86
CA ALA A 101 16.83 -0.36 -10.16
C ALA A 101 17.47 0.56 -11.22
N GLY A 102 17.83 1.81 -10.86
CA GLY A 102 18.57 2.74 -11.70
C GLY A 102 17.73 3.60 -12.64
N PHE A 103 16.40 3.67 -12.48
CA PHE A 103 15.55 4.47 -13.35
C PHE A 103 14.51 5.31 -12.59
N ARG A 104 13.80 6.17 -13.32
CA ARG A 104 12.61 6.89 -12.88
C ARG A 104 11.42 6.44 -13.72
N PRO A 105 10.30 6.01 -13.08
CA PRO A 105 9.14 5.58 -13.82
C PRO A 105 8.56 6.70 -14.67
N ARG A 106 8.26 6.40 -15.93
CA ARG A 106 7.53 7.30 -16.82
C ARG A 106 6.04 7.16 -16.53
N MET A 107 5.55 8.01 -15.62
CA MET A 107 4.14 7.99 -15.22
C MET A 107 3.26 8.50 -16.36
N VAL A 108 2.28 7.68 -16.78
CA VAL A 108 1.29 8.03 -17.81
C VAL A 108 -0.10 8.26 -17.21
N PHE A 109 -0.41 7.58 -16.12
CA PHE A 109 -1.64 7.79 -15.34
C PHE A 109 -1.33 7.68 -13.84
N GLU A 110 -2.10 8.42 -13.05
CA GLU A 110 -2.02 8.40 -11.60
C GLU A 110 -3.43 8.35 -11.00
N GLY A 111 -3.65 7.48 -10.02
CA GLY A 111 -4.94 7.30 -9.36
C GLY A 111 -4.81 7.22 -7.84
N GLY A 112 -5.93 7.28 -7.14
CA GLY A 112 -6.00 7.16 -5.67
C GLY A 112 -6.42 5.78 -5.18
N ASP A 113 -6.70 4.83 -6.08
CA ASP A 113 -7.26 3.52 -5.77
C ASP A 113 -6.63 2.41 -6.60
N GLY A 114 -6.39 1.24 -5.97
CA GLY A 114 -5.72 0.11 -6.60
C GLY A 114 -6.53 -0.55 -7.71
N GLU A 115 -7.86 -0.61 -7.57
CA GLU A 115 -8.74 -1.20 -8.58
C GLU A 115 -8.81 -0.32 -9.84
N ILE A 116 -8.80 1.01 -9.67
CA ILE A 116 -8.69 1.93 -10.80
C ILE A 116 -7.37 1.71 -11.54
N VAL A 117 -6.25 1.59 -10.81
CA VAL A 117 -4.94 1.33 -11.41
C VAL A 117 -4.95 0.00 -12.16
N ARG A 118 -5.50 -1.09 -11.58
CA ARG A 118 -5.63 -2.40 -12.25
C ARG A 118 -6.50 -2.32 -13.49
N GLY A 119 -7.61 -1.60 -13.44
CA GLY A 119 -8.49 -1.40 -14.59
C GLY A 119 -7.80 -0.67 -15.75
N LEU A 120 -6.92 0.29 -15.47
CA LEU A 120 -6.12 0.97 -16.49
C LEU A 120 -5.04 0.05 -17.09
N VAL A 121 -4.45 -0.84 -16.27
CA VAL A 121 -3.53 -1.89 -16.77
C VAL A 121 -4.29 -2.89 -17.66
N SER A 122 -5.47 -3.35 -17.24
CA SER A 122 -6.36 -4.22 -18.02
C SER A 122 -6.70 -3.60 -19.38
N ALA A 123 -6.93 -2.29 -19.42
CA ALA A 123 -7.15 -1.53 -20.66
C ALA A 123 -5.88 -1.38 -21.55
N GLY A 124 -4.73 -1.94 -21.14
CA GLY A 124 -3.49 -1.90 -21.93
C GLY A 124 -2.77 -0.54 -21.93
N LEU A 125 -3.08 0.32 -20.94
CA LEU A 125 -2.55 1.69 -20.92
C LEU A 125 -1.15 1.80 -20.26
N GLY A 126 -0.64 0.71 -19.70
CA GLY A 126 0.68 0.65 -19.10
C GLY A 126 0.81 -0.51 -18.11
N VAL A 127 1.86 -0.45 -17.28
CA VAL A 127 2.15 -1.43 -16.22
C VAL A 127 2.08 -0.76 -14.85
N ALA A 128 1.91 -1.54 -13.78
CA ALA A 128 1.87 -1.01 -12.42
C ALA A 128 2.68 -1.88 -11.45
N LEU A 129 3.22 -1.29 -10.37
CA LEU A 129 3.84 -2.03 -9.27
C LEU A 129 2.89 -2.01 -8.07
N LEU A 130 2.24 -3.14 -7.79
CA LEU A 130 1.19 -3.28 -6.79
C LEU A 130 1.38 -4.53 -5.93
N PRO A 131 0.82 -4.60 -4.72
CA PRO A 131 0.66 -5.86 -3.99
C PRO A 131 -0.30 -6.79 -4.74
N ALA A 132 -0.29 -8.07 -4.40
CA ALA A 132 -1.25 -9.02 -4.95
C ALA A 132 -2.69 -8.57 -4.68
N ALA A 133 -3.59 -8.83 -5.63
CA ALA A 133 -5.00 -8.58 -5.41
C ALA A 133 -5.57 -9.55 -4.37
N ALA A 134 -6.28 -9.03 -3.36
CA ALA A 134 -6.97 -9.87 -2.39
C ALA A 134 -8.04 -10.75 -3.06
N HIS A 135 -8.67 -10.23 -4.11
CA HIS A 135 -9.63 -10.93 -4.98
C HIS A 135 -9.33 -10.51 -6.41
N PRO A 136 -9.01 -11.46 -7.32
CA PRO A 136 -8.83 -11.15 -8.73
C PRO A 136 -10.15 -10.56 -9.30
N THR A 137 -10.07 -9.36 -9.84
CA THR A 137 -11.21 -8.64 -10.44
C THR A 137 -11.08 -8.50 -11.95
N HIS A 138 -9.89 -8.85 -12.49
CA HIS A 138 -9.55 -8.73 -13.91
C HIS A 138 -8.84 -10.01 -14.37
N ASP A 139 -9.43 -10.73 -15.33
CA ASP A 139 -8.86 -11.96 -15.89
C ASP A 139 -7.80 -11.69 -16.98
N ASP A 140 -7.69 -10.45 -17.43
CA ASP A 140 -6.83 -10.00 -18.52
C ASP A 140 -5.55 -9.30 -18.07
N ILE A 141 -5.21 -9.37 -16.79
CA ILE A 141 -3.94 -8.93 -16.23
C ILE A 141 -3.19 -10.06 -15.53
N VAL A 142 -1.88 -9.95 -15.48
CA VAL A 142 -0.98 -10.89 -14.80
C VAL A 142 -0.15 -10.15 -13.77
N GLU A 143 0.00 -10.75 -12.59
CA GLU A 143 0.85 -10.26 -11.51
C GLU A 143 2.17 -11.02 -11.54
N VAL A 144 3.23 -10.40 -12.05
CA VAL A 144 4.56 -11.00 -12.17
C VAL A 144 5.40 -10.62 -10.95
N PRO A 145 5.93 -11.59 -10.19
CA PRO A 145 6.77 -11.33 -9.02
C PRO A 145 7.98 -10.45 -9.36
N VAL A 146 8.25 -9.45 -8.50
CA VAL A 146 9.46 -8.61 -8.56
C VAL A 146 10.31 -8.90 -7.32
N PRO A 147 11.36 -9.77 -7.42
CA PRO A 147 12.16 -10.16 -6.27
C PRO A 147 12.75 -8.95 -5.52
N GLY A 148 12.57 -8.91 -4.20
CA GLY A 148 13.06 -7.83 -3.36
C GLY A 148 12.25 -6.53 -3.44
N ALA A 149 11.16 -6.48 -4.20
CA ALA A 149 10.23 -5.37 -4.15
C ALA A 149 9.14 -5.64 -3.10
N PHE A 150 9.01 -4.70 -2.16
CA PHE A 150 8.00 -4.76 -1.10
C PHE A 150 7.60 -3.35 -0.65
N ARG A 151 6.47 -3.26 0.03
CA ARG A 151 6.10 -2.10 0.84
C ARG A 151 6.02 -2.50 2.30
N ALA A 152 6.52 -1.66 3.20
CA ALA A 152 6.28 -1.85 4.62
C ALA A 152 4.83 -1.50 4.96
N ILE A 153 4.21 -2.29 5.84
CA ILE A 153 2.93 -1.97 6.46
C ILE A 153 3.20 -1.67 7.93
N ALA A 154 2.81 -0.50 8.37
CA ALA A 154 2.99 -0.07 9.75
C ALA A 154 1.68 0.40 10.37
N LEU A 155 1.55 0.13 11.64
CA LEU A 155 0.57 0.74 12.52
C LEU A 155 1.21 1.95 13.18
N VAL A 156 0.55 3.09 13.07
CA VAL A 156 1.06 4.38 13.55
C VAL A 156 0.08 4.96 14.56
N THR A 157 0.62 5.50 15.67
CA THR A 157 -0.11 6.21 16.71
C THR A 157 0.55 7.55 17.00
N ALA A 158 -0.17 8.52 17.54
CA ALA A 158 0.44 9.77 17.99
C ALA A 158 1.34 9.51 19.20
N ALA A 159 2.56 10.04 19.18
CA ALA A 159 3.51 9.89 20.26
C ALA A 159 3.00 10.51 21.56
N GLY A 160 3.21 9.80 22.67
CA GLY A 160 2.81 10.25 24.01
C GLY A 160 1.30 10.32 24.25
N ARG A 161 0.46 9.86 23.32
CA ARG A 161 -0.99 9.84 23.48
C ARG A 161 -1.48 8.48 23.97
N THR A 162 -2.26 8.49 25.06
CA THR A 162 -2.94 7.28 25.54
C THR A 162 -4.14 6.99 24.64
N LEU A 163 -4.17 5.79 24.07
CA LEU A 163 -5.30 5.33 23.27
C LEU A 163 -6.54 5.11 24.14
N SER A 164 -7.71 5.46 23.61
CA SER A 164 -8.98 5.07 24.22
C SER A 164 -9.12 3.53 24.28
N PRO A 165 -9.92 2.97 25.19
CA PRO A 165 -10.12 1.52 25.25
C PRO A 165 -10.54 0.88 23.91
N PRO A 166 -11.46 1.46 23.12
CA PRO A 166 -11.78 0.94 21.79
C PRO A 166 -10.60 0.99 20.82
N ALA A 167 -9.83 2.08 20.79
CA ALA A 167 -8.66 2.21 19.93
C ALA A 167 -7.55 1.21 20.32
N ALA A 168 -7.33 1.00 21.63
CA ALA A 168 -6.39 0.01 22.12
C ALA A 168 -6.80 -1.41 21.72
N ALA A 169 -8.09 -1.75 21.81
CA ALA A 169 -8.62 -3.04 21.36
C ALA A 169 -8.44 -3.22 19.85
N LEU A 170 -8.74 -2.20 19.04
CA LEU A 170 -8.53 -2.24 17.59
C LEU A 170 -7.04 -2.45 17.25
N ARG A 171 -6.13 -1.78 17.96
CA ARG A 171 -4.68 -2.00 17.82
C ARG A 171 -4.30 -3.46 18.04
N GLN A 172 -4.84 -4.10 19.08
CA GLN A 172 -4.54 -5.51 19.37
C GLN A 172 -5.08 -6.45 18.28
N ILE A 173 -6.28 -6.20 17.79
CA ILE A 173 -6.89 -6.98 16.68
C ILE A 173 -6.03 -6.87 15.42
N VAL A 174 -5.60 -5.66 15.06
CA VAL A 174 -4.72 -5.45 13.90
C VAL A 174 -3.40 -6.20 14.07
N ARG A 175 -2.76 -6.09 15.25
CA ARG A 175 -1.53 -6.82 15.55
C ARG A 175 -1.69 -8.34 15.43
N ALA A 176 -2.80 -8.88 15.96
CA ALA A 176 -3.08 -10.30 15.92
C ALA A 176 -3.25 -10.80 14.47
N HIS A 177 -3.91 -10.00 13.63
CA HIS A 177 -4.12 -10.32 12.22
C HIS A 177 -2.79 -10.49 11.47
N TYR A 178 -1.84 -9.57 11.63
CA TYR A 178 -0.54 -9.61 10.96
C TYR A 178 0.46 -10.61 11.57
N ARG A 179 0.20 -11.12 12.79
CA ARG A 179 1.03 -12.19 13.38
C ARG A 179 0.59 -13.59 13.01
N ALA A 180 -0.65 -13.74 12.53
CA ALA A 180 -1.25 -15.03 12.20
C ALA A 180 -1.09 -15.43 10.72
N GLY A 181 -0.64 -14.54 9.88
CA GLY A 181 -0.31 -14.76 8.46
C GLY A 181 1.16 -14.92 8.26
#